data_187038450aa96ccb032ea97513ebb356
#
_entry.id   187038450aa96ccb032ea97513ebb356
#
_cell.length_a   1.000
_cell.length_b   1.000
_cell.length_c   1.000
_cell.angle_alpha   90.00
_cell.angle_beta   90.00
_cell.angle_gamma   90.00
#
_symmetry.space_group_name_H-M   'P 1'
#
loop_
_entity.id
_entity.type
_entity.pdbx_description
1 polymer ?
#
loop_
_entity_poly.entity_id
_entity_poly.type
_entity_poly.pdbx_seq_one_letter_code
_entity_poly.pdbx_strand_id
1 'polypeptide(L)'
;KDNNLIKDYKASAAEAMKKDDGNFFTKYGNFFLKGIQNTILISIVGVLLGTVFGAGIALLKLSKIKLLSWLASAYIEFLRGTPLLVQVFLVYFGTTAVLGLNISALICGMIALVINCSAYIAEIIRAGINAVDSGQTEAARSLGLTYGQTMKSVILPQAIKNILPALGNEFVTVIKESSIVSVIGVSEIMFNAQVVQGASFDPFTPLIVAAILYFILTFTLSRVMYYFEGRMKVSD
;
A
#
# COMPACT_ATOMS: atom_id res chain seq x y z
N LYS A 1 -15.98 12.86 16.27
CA LYS A 1 -16.15 11.41 16.52
C LYS A 1 -14.81 10.74 16.81
N ASP A 2 -13.74 11.10 16.11
CA ASP A 2 -12.41 10.47 16.29
C ASP A 2 -11.73 10.81 17.63
N ASN A 3 -12.01 11.99 18.18
CA ASN A 3 -11.51 12.39 19.51
C ASN A 3 -12.04 11.49 20.65
N ASN A 4 -13.25 10.95 20.50
CA ASN A 4 -13.79 9.99 21.47
C ASN A 4 -13.16 8.60 21.31
N LEU A 5 -12.94 8.14 20.07
CA LEU A 5 -12.25 6.88 19.79
C LEU A 5 -10.81 6.87 20.35
N ILE A 6 -10.08 7.98 20.18
CA ILE A 6 -8.71 8.12 20.73
C ILE A 6 -8.75 8.18 22.26
N LYS A 7 -9.75 8.85 22.85
CA LYS A 7 -9.95 8.90 24.31
C LYS A 7 -10.34 7.53 24.86
N ASP A 8 -11.25 6.82 24.20
CA ASP A 8 -11.71 5.50 24.61
C ASP A 8 -10.56 4.47 24.46
N TYR A 9 -9.75 4.60 23.41
CA TYR A 9 -8.57 3.77 23.22
C TYR A 9 -7.48 4.01 24.28
N LYS A 10 -7.23 5.29 24.62
CA LYS A 10 -6.31 5.66 25.72
C LYS A 10 -6.86 5.24 27.09
N ALA A 11 -8.17 5.34 27.30
CA ALA A 11 -8.80 4.90 28.53
C ALA A 11 -8.73 3.38 28.67
N SER A 12 -9.00 2.62 27.61
CA SER A 12 -8.86 1.14 27.63
C SER A 12 -7.40 0.70 27.80
N ALA A 13 -6.45 1.46 27.23
CA ALA A 13 -5.04 1.26 27.48
C ALA A 13 -4.68 1.51 28.97
N ALA A 14 -5.19 2.61 29.53
CA ALA A 14 -4.99 2.94 30.96
C ALA A 14 -5.66 1.95 31.93
N GLU A 15 -6.82 1.37 31.57
CA GLU A 15 -7.46 0.30 32.34
C GLU A 15 -6.68 -1.02 32.25
N ALA A 16 -6.18 -1.38 31.08
CA ALA A 16 -5.30 -2.54 30.93
C ALA A 16 -4.04 -2.43 31.79
N MET A 17 -3.53 -1.20 31.97
CA MET A 17 -2.38 -0.92 32.86
C MET A 17 -2.66 -1.14 34.34
N LYS A 18 -3.88 -0.91 34.80
CA LYS A 18 -4.24 -1.05 36.24
C LYS A 18 -4.45 -2.49 36.65
N LYS A 19 -4.57 -3.43 35.72
CA LYS A 19 -5.14 -4.74 35.97
C LYS A 19 -4.15 -5.89 36.07
N ASP A 20 -2.84 -5.71 35.79
CA ASP A 20 -1.97 -6.87 35.71
C ASP A 20 -0.49 -6.57 36.05
N ASP A 21 0.04 -7.28 37.03
CA ASP A 21 1.49 -7.46 37.29
C ASP A 21 2.12 -8.49 36.33
N GLY A 22 1.45 -8.79 35.21
CA GLY A 22 1.83 -9.79 34.22
C GLY A 22 2.95 -9.35 33.28
N ASN A 23 3.47 -10.31 32.52
CA ASN A 23 4.50 -10.12 31.50
C ASN A 23 4.04 -9.10 30.43
N PHE A 24 4.98 -8.34 29.84
CA PHE A 24 4.73 -7.33 28.80
C PHE A 24 3.74 -7.80 27.71
N PHE A 25 3.88 -9.03 27.24
CA PHE A 25 3.02 -9.59 26.19
C PHE A 25 1.59 -9.90 26.65
N THR A 26 1.38 -10.30 27.91
CA THR A 26 0.02 -10.51 28.44
C THR A 26 -0.73 -9.19 28.55
N LYS A 27 -0.01 -8.12 28.89
CA LYS A 27 -0.56 -6.79 29.09
C LYS A 27 -0.83 -6.06 27.79
N TYR A 28 0.07 -6.13 26.81
CA TYR A 28 0.03 -5.30 25.59
C TYR A 28 -0.20 -6.08 24.30
N GLY A 29 -0.22 -7.43 24.35
CA GLY A 29 -0.35 -8.27 23.16
C GLY A 29 -1.59 -7.98 22.31
N ASN A 30 -2.73 -7.70 22.94
CA ASN A 30 -3.97 -7.37 22.25
C ASN A 30 -3.89 -6.05 21.44
N PHE A 31 -3.09 -5.08 21.90
CA PHE A 31 -2.86 -3.84 21.14
C PHE A 31 -2.10 -4.13 19.85
N PHE A 32 -1.04 -4.92 19.95
CA PHE A 32 -0.25 -5.31 18.78
C PHE A 32 -1.04 -6.19 17.81
N LEU A 33 -1.88 -7.10 18.31
CA LEU A 33 -2.78 -7.91 17.47
C LEU A 33 -3.75 -7.05 16.65
N LYS A 34 -4.40 -6.07 17.28
CA LYS A 34 -5.25 -5.09 16.57
C LYS A 34 -4.45 -4.28 15.56
N GLY A 35 -3.23 -3.90 15.92
CA GLY A 35 -2.30 -3.22 15.02
C GLY A 35 -2.00 -4.04 13.78
N ILE A 36 -1.68 -5.32 13.92
CA ILE A 36 -1.44 -6.26 12.81
C ILE A 36 -2.68 -6.35 11.90
N GLN A 37 -3.87 -6.52 12.48
CA GLN A 37 -5.12 -6.62 11.71
C GLN A 37 -5.35 -5.37 10.86
N ASN A 38 -5.20 -4.18 11.45
CA ASN A 38 -5.37 -2.91 10.73
C ASN A 38 -4.28 -2.69 9.68
N THR A 39 -3.03 -2.99 9.99
CA THR A 39 -1.92 -2.94 9.01
C THR A 39 -2.22 -3.81 7.79
N ILE A 40 -2.63 -5.07 8.00
CA ILE A 40 -2.99 -5.99 6.92
C ILE A 40 -4.20 -5.47 6.13
N LEU A 41 -5.27 -5.05 6.82
CA LEU A 41 -6.47 -4.52 6.18
C LEU A 41 -6.17 -3.32 5.28
N ILE A 42 -5.46 -2.33 5.81
CA ILE A 42 -5.09 -1.11 5.07
C ILE A 42 -4.23 -1.44 3.86
N SER A 43 -3.26 -2.35 4.04
CA SER A 43 -2.34 -2.74 2.97
C SER A 43 -3.06 -3.52 1.87
N ILE A 44 -3.95 -4.45 2.21
CA ILE A 44 -4.75 -5.19 1.22
C ILE A 44 -5.64 -4.23 0.43
N VAL A 45 -6.37 -3.34 1.11
CA VAL A 45 -7.24 -2.36 0.45
C VAL A 45 -6.41 -1.42 -0.43
N GLY A 46 -5.28 -0.92 0.10
CA GLY A 46 -4.34 -0.06 -0.62
C GLY A 46 -3.87 -0.68 -1.94
N VAL A 47 -3.40 -1.94 -1.89
CA VAL A 47 -2.88 -2.63 -3.07
C VAL A 47 -3.98 -3.05 -4.04
N LEU A 48 -5.10 -3.61 -3.56
CA LEU A 48 -6.18 -4.06 -4.44
C LEU A 48 -6.82 -2.89 -5.20
N LEU A 49 -7.26 -1.86 -4.49
CA LEU A 49 -7.83 -0.68 -5.13
C LEU A 49 -6.77 0.12 -5.89
N GLY A 50 -5.55 0.23 -5.35
CA GLY A 50 -4.41 0.84 -6.04
C GLY A 50 -4.10 0.15 -7.36
N THR A 51 -4.24 -1.18 -7.43
CA THR A 51 -4.05 -1.95 -8.69
C THR A 51 -5.15 -1.62 -9.71
N VAL A 52 -6.40 -1.57 -9.27
CA VAL A 52 -7.52 -1.23 -10.18
C VAL A 52 -7.36 0.18 -10.75
N PHE A 53 -7.12 1.18 -9.89
CA PHE A 53 -6.92 2.57 -10.34
C PHE A 53 -5.61 2.73 -11.11
N GLY A 54 -4.53 2.10 -10.65
CA GLY A 54 -3.21 2.13 -11.30
C GLY A 54 -3.25 1.54 -12.71
N ALA A 55 -3.98 0.45 -12.92
CA ALA A 55 -4.20 -0.10 -14.26
C ALA A 55 -4.93 0.89 -15.17
N GLY A 56 -5.99 1.54 -14.66
CA GLY A 56 -6.67 2.60 -15.40
C GLY A 56 -5.75 3.76 -15.80
N ILE A 57 -4.93 4.23 -14.84
CA ILE A 57 -3.96 5.31 -15.07
C ILE A 57 -2.87 4.89 -16.07
N ALA A 58 -2.38 3.65 -15.99
CA ALA A 58 -1.43 3.11 -16.95
C ALA A 58 -1.99 3.08 -18.37
N LEU A 59 -3.26 2.69 -18.54
CA LEU A 59 -3.94 2.72 -19.84
C LEU A 59 -4.07 4.16 -20.37
N LEU A 60 -4.40 5.13 -19.54
CA LEU A 60 -4.42 6.54 -19.92
C LEU A 60 -3.04 7.03 -20.35
N LYS A 61 -1.98 6.67 -19.62
CA LYS A 61 -0.59 7.04 -19.93
C LYS A 61 -0.11 6.42 -21.25
N LEU A 62 -0.54 5.21 -21.58
CA LEU A 62 -0.23 4.50 -22.82
C LEU A 62 -1.14 4.92 -23.99
N SER A 63 -2.11 5.79 -23.77
CA SER A 63 -3.04 6.26 -24.80
C SER A 63 -2.32 7.09 -25.86
N LYS A 64 -2.77 6.99 -27.11
CA LYS A 64 -2.34 7.85 -28.23
C LYS A 64 -2.85 9.29 -28.10
N ILE A 65 -3.83 9.55 -27.23
CA ILE A 65 -4.38 10.89 -26.97
C ILE A 65 -3.41 11.63 -26.06
N LYS A 66 -2.66 12.58 -26.62
CA LYS A 66 -1.61 13.33 -25.90
C LYS A 66 -2.09 13.96 -24.59
N LEU A 67 -3.31 14.50 -24.55
CA LEU A 67 -3.87 15.11 -23.35
C LEU A 67 -4.04 14.09 -22.21
N LEU A 68 -4.59 12.90 -22.50
CA LEU A 68 -4.78 11.85 -21.50
C LEU A 68 -3.44 11.33 -21.00
N SER A 69 -2.48 11.10 -21.90
CA SER A 69 -1.13 10.67 -21.54
C SER A 69 -0.42 11.71 -20.67
N TRP A 70 -0.56 12.99 -20.99
CA TRP A 70 0.03 14.09 -20.22
C TRP A 70 -0.58 14.19 -18.81
N LEU A 71 -1.92 14.13 -18.69
CA LEU A 71 -2.62 14.16 -17.40
C LEU A 71 -2.21 12.97 -16.50
N ALA A 72 -2.15 11.76 -17.09
CA ALA A 72 -1.70 10.58 -16.36
C ALA A 72 -0.24 10.71 -15.92
N SER A 73 0.64 11.26 -16.77
CA SER A 73 2.03 11.51 -16.40
C SER A 73 2.15 12.51 -15.26
N ALA A 74 1.44 13.64 -15.34
CA ALA A 74 1.44 14.66 -14.29
C ALA A 74 0.96 14.09 -12.94
N TYR A 75 -0.10 13.27 -12.94
CA TYR A 75 -0.60 12.56 -11.75
C TYR A 75 0.48 11.65 -11.15
N ILE A 76 1.10 10.80 -11.97
CA ILE A 76 2.12 9.85 -11.51
C ILE A 76 3.34 10.59 -10.95
N GLU A 77 3.83 11.61 -11.66
CA GLU A 77 5.01 12.37 -11.26
C GLU A 77 4.75 13.16 -9.98
N PHE A 78 3.57 13.77 -9.83
CA PHE A 78 3.20 14.50 -8.62
C PHE A 78 3.17 13.58 -7.38
N LEU A 79 2.49 12.44 -7.48
CA LEU A 79 2.35 11.53 -6.33
C LEU A 79 3.67 10.83 -5.97
N ARG A 80 4.47 10.47 -6.97
CA ARG A 80 5.79 9.87 -6.72
C ARG A 80 6.85 10.91 -6.33
N GLY A 81 6.64 12.17 -6.64
CA GLY A 81 7.51 13.28 -6.30
C GLY A 81 7.21 13.95 -4.95
N THR A 82 6.09 13.59 -4.30
CA THR A 82 5.70 14.16 -3.01
C THR A 82 5.74 13.12 -1.89
N PRO A 83 6.12 13.49 -0.65
CA PRO A 83 6.14 12.56 0.47
C PRO A 83 4.75 12.01 0.79
N LEU A 84 4.64 10.70 1.02
CA LEU A 84 3.37 10.06 1.41
C LEU A 84 2.77 10.70 2.67
N LEU A 85 3.58 11.10 3.64
CA LEU A 85 3.13 11.82 4.83
C LEU A 85 2.31 13.07 4.50
N VAL A 86 2.78 13.87 3.52
CA VAL A 86 2.05 15.06 3.05
C VAL A 86 0.73 14.67 2.40
N GLN A 87 0.73 13.61 1.58
CA GLN A 87 -0.49 13.11 0.94
C GLN A 87 -1.53 12.65 1.96
N VAL A 88 -1.11 11.93 3.01
CA VAL A 88 -1.99 11.52 4.12
C VAL A 88 -2.62 12.73 4.80
N PHE A 89 -1.83 13.77 5.10
CA PHE A 89 -2.37 15.00 5.69
C PHE A 89 -3.30 15.75 4.74
N LEU A 90 -2.98 15.83 3.45
CA LEU A 90 -3.85 16.47 2.46
C LEU A 90 -5.20 15.77 2.36
N VAL A 91 -5.23 14.44 2.37
CA VAL A 91 -6.50 13.70 2.38
C VAL A 91 -7.24 13.92 3.69
N TYR A 92 -6.59 13.77 4.84
CA TYR A 92 -7.22 13.84 6.16
C TYR A 92 -7.80 15.22 6.47
N PHE A 93 -7.00 16.27 6.31
CA PHE A 93 -7.45 17.64 6.56
C PHE A 93 -8.27 18.20 5.40
N GLY A 94 -7.95 17.83 4.16
CA GLY A 94 -8.66 18.30 2.97
C GLY A 94 -10.10 17.82 2.91
N THR A 95 -10.40 16.58 3.33
CA THR A 95 -11.78 16.07 3.40
C THR A 95 -12.65 16.91 4.34
N THR A 96 -12.10 17.35 5.46
CA THR A 96 -12.83 18.19 6.42
C THR A 96 -12.85 19.66 5.99
N ALA A 97 -11.69 20.23 5.64
CA ALA A 97 -11.55 21.68 5.39
C ALA A 97 -12.15 22.11 4.03
N VAL A 98 -12.03 21.27 2.99
CA VAL A 98 -12.45 21.62 1.62
C VAL A 98 -13.81 21.03 1.29
N LEU A 99 -14.06 19.77 1.67
CA LEU A 99 -15.29 19.07 1.32
C LEU A 99 -16.35 19.12 2.42
N GLY A 100 -16.01 19.59 3.63
CA GLY A 100 -16.93 19.61 4.77
C GLY A 100 -17.32 18.20 5.26
N LEU A 101 -16.60 17.16 4.83
CA LEU A 101 -16.90 15.76 5.14
C LEU A 101 -16.10 15.31 6.37
N ASN A 102 -16.80 14.79 7.37
CA ASN A 102 -16.17 14.19 8.55
C ASN A 102 -15.96 12.68 8.32
N ILE A 103 -14.89 12.33 7.64
CA ILE A 103 -14.51 10.95 7.33
C ILE A 103 -13.55 10.45 8.41
N SER A 104 -13.64 9.15 8.78
CA SER A 104 -12.75 8.58 9.80
C SER A 104 -11.30 8.55 9.34
N ALA A 105 -10.36 8.66 10.29
CA ALA A 105 -8.93 8.60 10.01
C ALA A 105 -8.53 7.32 9.25
N LEU A 106 -9.15 6.17 9.59
CA LEU A 106 -8.91 4.91 8.92
C LEU A 106 -9.25 4.98 7.42
N ILE A 107 -10.41 5.54 7.07
CA ILE A 107 -10.82 5.68 5.66
C ILE A 107 -9.92 6.69 4.94
N CYS A 108 -9.59 7.82 5.57
CA CYS A 108 -8.67 8.79 4.99
C CYS A 108 -7.27 8.18 4.73
N GLY A 109 -6.77 7.39 5.67
CA GLY A 109 -5.51 6.66 5.52
C GLY A 109 -5.55 5.66 4.35
N MET A 110 -6.64 4.87 4.23
CA MET A 110 -6.86 3.96 3.11
C MET A 110 -6.91 4.72 1.77
N ILE A 111 -7.65 5.82 1.68
CA ILE A 111 -7.73 6.64 0.47
C ILE A 111 -6.35 7.17 0.07
N ALA A 112 -5.58 7.71 1.02
CA ALA A 112 -4.24 8.23 0.75
C ALA A 112 -3.30 7.14 0.21
N LEU A 113 -3.32 5.95 0.83
CA LEU A 113 -2.51 4.81 0.37
C LEU A 113 -2.98 4.29 -0.99
N VAL A 114 -4.28 4.21 -1.27
CA VAL A 114 -4.81 3.83 -2.59
C VAL A 114 -4.34 4.81 -3.67
N ILE A 115 -4.45 6.11 -3.42
CA ILE A 115 -4.01 7.16 -4.36
C ILE A 115 -2.50 7.03 -4.62
N ASN A 116 -1.69 6.94 -3.58
CA ASN A 116 -0.25 6.79 -3.70
C ASN A 116 0.12 5.50 -4.46
N CYS A 117 -0.37 4.36 -4.00
CA CYS A 117 -0.11 3.04 -4.58
C CYS A 117 -0.53 2.97 -6.06
N SER A 118 -1.64 3.62 -6.45
CA SER A 118 -2.10 3.66 -7.84
C SER A 118 -1.07 4.30 -8.78
N ALA A 119 -0.33 5.30 -8.34
CA ALA A 119 0.71 5.95 -9.15
C ALA A 119 1.94 5.03 -9.34
N TYR A 120 2.36 4.33 -8.28
CA TYR A 120 3.45 3.36 -8.37
C TYR A 120 3.08 2.16 -9.23
N ILE A 121 1.87 1.62 -9.06
CA ILE A 121 1.38 0.49 -9.86
C ILE A 121 1.19 0.87 -11.33
N ALA A 122 0.70 2.09 -11.62
CA ALA A 122 0.61 2.56 -13.00
C ALA A 122 1.98 2.54 -13.70
N GLU A 123 3.03 2.94 -12.99
CA GLU A 123 4.40 2.91 -13.51
C GLU A 123 4.95 1.48 -13.62
N ILE A 124 4.66 0.59 -12.66
CA ILE A 124 5.00 -0.82 -12.72
C ILE A 124 4.39 -1.47 -13.96
N ILE A 125 3.10 -1.24 -14.22
CA ILE A 125 2.40 -1.77 -15.39
C ILE A 125 3.02 -1.23 -16.68
N ARG A 126 3.25 0.09 -16.77
CA ARG A 126 3.90 0.70 -17.92
C ARG A 126 5.29 0.12 -18.18
N ALA A 127 6.10 0.01 -17.13
CA ALA A 127 7.45 -0.54 -17.23
C ALA A 127 7.43 -2.01 -17.64
N GLY A 128 6.52 -2.82 -17.09
CA GLY A 128 6.37 -4.23 -17.42
C GLY A 128 5.95 -4.47 -18.87
N ILE A 129 5.07 -3.61 -19.42
CA ILE A 129 4.69 -3.65 -20.84
C ILE A 129 5.88 -3.26 -21.72
N ASN A 130 6.59 -2.20 -21.37
CA ASN A 130 7.74 -1.71 -22.14
C ASN A 130 8.99 -2.63 -22.03
N ALA A 131 9.03 -3.51 -21.06
CA ALA A 131 10.09 -4.50 -20.91
C ALA A 131 9.98 -5.69 -21.87
N VAL A 132 8.83 -5.84 -22.54
CA VAL A 132 8.66 -6.85 -23.60
C VAL A 132 9.42 -6.38 -24.84
N ASP A 133 10.22 -7.28 -25.43
CA ASP A 133 11.04 -7.00 -26.61
C ASP A 133 10.19 -6.46 -27.78
N SER A 134 10.60 -5.35 -28.39
CA SER A 134 9.88 -4.69 -29.48
C SER A 134 9.72 -5.58 -30.71
N GLY A 135 10.66 -6.51 -30.92
CA GLY A 135 10.60 -7.52 -31.98
C GLY A 135 9.38 -8.42 -31.88
N GLN A 136 8.84 -8.64 -30.68
CA GLN A 136 7.58 -9.37 -30.50
C GLN A 136 6.39 -8.61 -31.14
N THR A 137 6.38 -7.30 -30.99
CA THR A 137 5.37 -6.45 -31.64
C THR A 137 5.55 -6.44 -33.15
N GLU A 138 6.78 -6.32 -33.63
CA GLU A 138 7.09 -6.29 -35.07
C GLU A 138 6.73 -7.63 -35.72
N ALA A 139 7.12 -8.75 -35.13
CA ALA A 139 6.81 -10.08 -35.64
C ALA A 139 5.27 -10.33 -35.69
N ALA A 140 4.56 -10.01 -34.61
CA ALA A 140 3.12 -10.16 -34.57
C ALA A 140 2.40 -9.30 -35.62
N ARG A 141 2.87 -8.06 -35.83
CA ARG A 141 2.34 -7.16 -36.84
C ARG A 141 2.66 -7.63 -38.27
N SER A 142 3.83 -8.24 -38.49
CA SER A 142 4.21 -8.83 -39.80
C SER A 142 3.35 -10.05 -40.15
N LEU A 143 2.86 -10.77 -39.14
CA LEU A 143 1.89 -11.85 -39.30
C LEU A 143 0.44 -11.36 -39.52
N GLY A 144 0.21 -10.05 -39.64
CA GLY A 144 -1.10 -9.46 -39.92
C GLY A 144 -1.97 -9.20 -38.69
N LEU A 145 -1.49 -9.43 -37.47
CA LEU A 145 -2.24 -9.12 -36.24
C LEU A 145 -2.49 -7.60 -36.13
N THR A 146 -3.70 -7.23 -35.76
CA THR A 146 -3.99 -5.84 -35.37
C THR A 146 -3.26 -5.46 -34.08
N TYR A 147 -3.10 -4.16 -33.78
CA TYR A 147 -2.48 -3.71 -32.54
C TYR A 147 -3.16 -4.29 -31.31
N GLY A 148 -4.49 -4.33 -31.26
CA GLY A 148 -5.24 -4.90 -30.14
C GLY A 148 -5.00 -6.41 -29.98
N GLN A 149 -4.94 -7.17 -31.09
CA GLN A 149 -4.62 -8.59 -31.06
C GLN A 149 -3.17 -8.82 -30.60
N THR A 150 -2.22 -8.06 -31.13
CA THR A 150 -0.81 -8.10 -30.68
C THR A 150 -0.70 -7.83 -29.19
N MET A 151 -1.34 -6.76 -28.71
CA MET A 151 -1.32 -6.42 -27.29
C MET A 151 -1.90 -7.54 -26.42
N LYS A 152 -3.10 -8.05 -26.78
CA LYS A 152 -3.81 -9.04 -25.98
C LYS A 152 -3.16 -10.42 -26.00
N SER A 153 -2.68 -10.87 -27.18
CA SER A 153 -2.26 -12.26 -27.36
C SER A 153 -0.74 -12.46 -27.26
N VAL A 154 0.06 -11.39 -27.40
CA VAL A 154 1.53 -11.50 -27.42
C VAL A 154 2.16 -10.68 -26.28
N ILE A 155 1.82 -9.39 -26.18
CA ILE A 155 2.51 -8.48 -25.26
C ILE A 155 2.01 -8.65 -23.81
N LEU A 156 0.70 -8.61 -23.56
CA LEU A 156 0.15 -8.67 -22.20
C LEU A 156 0.51 -9.96 -21.46
N PRO A 157 0.47 -11.17 -22.05
CA PRO A 157 0.88 -12.39 -21.36
C PRO A 157 2.34 -12.34 -20.89
N GLN A 158 3.24 -11.77 -21.70
CA GLN A 158 4.64 -11.58 -21.34
C GLN A 158 4.83 -10.46 -20.32
N ALA A 159 4.14 -9.33 -20.50
CA ALA A 159 4.18 -8.21 -19.58
C ALA A 159 3.71 -8.59 -18.16
N ILE A 160 2.67 -9.42 -18.04
CA ILE A 160 2.16 -9.89 -16.73
C ILE A 160 3.26 -10.61 -15.94
N LYS A 161 4.10 -11.43 -16.61
CA LYS A 161 5.24 -12.10 -15.95
C LYS A 161 6.25 -11.10 -15.35
N ASN A 162 6.41 -9.94 -15.98
CA ASN A 162 7.28 -8.86 -15.48
C ASN A 162 6.58 -8.03 -14.38
N ILE A 163 5.27 -7.81 -14.51
CA ILE A 163 4.47 -6.97 -13.62
C ILE A 163 4.24 -7.66 -12.26
N LEU A 164 3.91 -8.94 -12.23
CA LEU A 164 3.51 -9.63 -11.00
C LEU A 164 4.58 -9.63 -9.90
N PRO A 165 5.88 -9.87 -10.17
CA PRO A 165 6.90 -9.75 -9.15
C PRO A 165 7.04 -8.33 -8.59
N ALA A 166 6.92 -7.31 -9.46
CA ALA A 166 6.99 -5.92 -9.04
C ALA A 166 5.77 -5.51 -8.20
N LEU A 167 4.56 -6.00 -8.52
CA LEU A 167 3.36 -5.82 -7.67
C LEU A 167 3.52 -6.48 -6.30
N GLY A 168 4.15 -7.66 -6.25
CA GLY A 168 4.45 -8.32 -4.99
C GLY A 168 5.39 -7.48 -4.10
N ASN A 169 6.42 -6.89 -4.69
CA ASN A 169 7.33 -5.98 -3.99
C ASN A 169 6.62 -4.69 -3.54
N GLU A 170 5.71 -4.17 -4.36
CA GLU A 170 4.88 -3.01 -3.99
C GLU A 170 4.01 -3.33 -2.78
N PHE A 171 3.42 -4.51 -2.70
CA PHE A 171 2.64 -4.92 -1.53
C PHE A 171 3.49 -4.93 -0.25
N VAL A 172 4.71 -5.46 -0.30
CA VAL A 172 5.67 -5.42 0.83
C VAL A 172 5.98 -3.98 1.23
N THR A 173 6.10 -3.08 0.25
CA THR A 173 6.33 -1.64 0.49
C THR A 173 5.14 -1.01 1.19
N VAL A 174 3.91 -1.24 0.72
CA VAL A 174 2.68 -0.69 1.30
C VAL A 174 2.48 -1.13 2.76
N ILE A 175 2.86 -2.37 3.14
CA ILE A 175 2.83 -2.80 4.55
C ILE A 175 3.71 -1.90 5.42
N LYS A 176 4.91 -1.53 4.96
CA LYS A 176 5.81 -0.63 5.71
C LYS A 176 5.30 0.80 5.71
N GLU A 177 4.82 1.27 4.59
CA GLU A 177 4.30 2.63 4.42
C GLU A 177 3.00 2.86 5.18
N SER A 178 2.23 1.79 5.49
CA SER A 178 1.04 1.91 6.34
C SER A 178 1.35 2.50 7.72
N SER A 179 2.61 2.39 8.20
CA SER A 179 3.05 3.03 9.45
C SER A 179 2.84 4.55 9.47
N ILE A 180 2.83 5.19 8.30
CA ILE A 180 2.67 6.64 8.19
C ILE A 180 1.27 7.09 8.62
N VAL A 181 0.23 6.26 8.46
CA VAL A 181 -1.14 6.64 8.86
C VAL A 181 -1.32 6.71 10.38
N SER A 182 -0.33 6.25 11.16
CA SER A 182 -0.30 6.43 12.62
C SER A 182 -0.40 7.91 13.03
N VAL A 183 0.16 8.82 12.22
CA VAL A 183 0.20 10.26 12.50
C VAL A 183 -1.19 10.91 12.52
N ILE A 184 -2.17 10.32 11.84
CA ILE A 184 -3.58 10.76 11.83
C ILE A 184 -4.44 9.94 12.80
N GLY A 185 -3.83 9.11 13.65
CA GLY A 185 -4.52 8.35 14.70
C GLY A 185 -5.07 6.99 14.27
N VAL A 186 -4.63 6.45 13.15
CA VAL A 186 -5.01 5.09 12.71
C VAL A 186 -4.29 4.04 13.55
N SER A 187 -5.06 3.19 14.23
CA SER A 187 -4.59 2.17 15.16
C SER A 187 -3.97 0.95 14.45
N GLU A 188 -2.88 1.17 13.71
CA GLU A 188 -2.03 0.14 13.11
C GLU A 188 -0.83 -0.18 14.04
N ILE A 189 0.15 -0.99 13.59
CA ILE A 189 1.25 -1.47 14.48
C ILE A 189 2.03 -0.31 15.10
N MET A 190 2.43 0.71 14.33
CA MET A 190 3.25 1.82 14.84
C MET A 190 2.47 2.69 15.82
N PHE A 191 1.19 2.99 15.54
CA PHE A 191 0.32 3.72 16.46
C PHE A 191 0.20 2.99 17.79
N ASN A 192 -0.04 1.66 17.75
CA ASN A 192 -0.17 0.86 18.95
C ASN A 192 1.15 0.78 19.74
N ALA A 193 2.30 0.72 19.05
CA ALA A 193 3.60 0.83 19.70
C ALA A 193 3.75 2.18 20.44
N GLN A 194 3.36 3.29 19.83
CA GLN A 194 3.39 4.62 20.46
C GLN A 194 2.45 4.70 21.67
N VAL A 195 1.25 4.12 21.58
CA VAL A 195 0.33 4.02 22.73
C VAL A 195 0.96 3.25 23.86
N VAL A 196 1.58 2.10 23.59
CA VAL A 196 2.26 1.26 24.59
C VAL A 196 3.47 1.99 25.17
N GLN A 197 4.26 2.73 24.37
CA GLN A 197 5.35 3.59 24.86
C GLN A 197 4.88 4.59 25.93
N GLY A 198 3.81 5.31 25.61
CA GLY A 198 3.23 6.28 26.57
C GLY A 198 2.68 5.63 27.82
N ALA A 199 2.23 4.40 27.68
CA ALA A 199 1.60 3.61 28.70
C ALA A 199 2.58 2.93 29.66
N SER A 200 3.66 2.39 29.13
CA SER A 200 4.68 1.65 29.89
C SER A 200 5.80 2.53 30.40
N PHE A 201 5.89 3.78 29.94
CA PHE A 201 7.06 4.66 30.13
C PHE A 201 8.37 4.03 29.63
N ASP A 202 8.27 3.00 28.77
CA ASP A 202 9.41 2.37 28.11
C ASP A 202 9.47 2.84 26.65
N PRO A 203 10.43 3.69 26.28
CA PRO A 203 10.50 4.25 24.93
C PRO A 203 11.02 3.26 23.88
N PHE A 204 11.62 2.14 24.28
CA PHE A 204 12.39 1.29 23.38
C PHE A 204 11.73 -0.06 23.07
N THR A 205 11.29 -0.79 24.09
CA THR A 205 10.72 -2.15 23.92
C THR A 205 9.54 -2.20 22.96
N PRO A 206 8.54 -1.28 23.00
CA PRO A 206 7.43 -1.30 22.04
C PRO A 206 7.87 -1.09 20.58
N LEU A 207 8.95 -0.31 20.36
CA LEU A 207 9.49 -0.11 18.99
C LEU A 207 10.20 -1.36 18.47
N ILE A 208 10.93 -2.08 19.33
CA ILE A 208 11.52 -3.37 18.97
C ILE A 208 10.41 -4.35 18.57
N VAL A 209 9.33 -4.43 19.36
CA VAL A 209 8.20 -5.30 19.07
C VAL A 209 7.57 -4.91 17.72
N ALA A 210 7.32 -3.62 17.48
CA ALA A 210 6.81 -3.14 16.20
C ALA A 210 7.74 -3.52 15.02
N ALA A 211 9.06 -3.31 15.16
CA ALA A 211 10.04 -3.67 14.15
C ALA A 211 10.02 -5.17 13.82
N ILE A 212 9.94 -6.02 14.85
CA ILE A 212 9.83 -7.48 14.67
C ILE A 212 8.53 -7.85 13.96
N LEU A 213 7.40 -7.24 14.32
CA LEU A 213 6.10 -7.51 13.70
C LEU A 213 6.09 -7.10 12.22
N TYR A 214 6.58 -5.90 11.89
CA TYR A 214 6.74 -5.49 10.48
C TYR A 214 7.67 -6.43 9.72
N PHE A 215 8.79 -6.83 10.34
CA PHE A 215 9.72 -7.78 9.72
C PHE A 215 9.04 -9.13 9.43
N ILE A 216 8.30 -9.69 10.40
CA ILE A 216 7.58 -10.96 10.22
C ILE A 216 6.57 -10.84 9.06
N LEU A 217 5.77 -9.78 9.02
CA LEU A 217 4.77 -9.56 7.98
C LEU A 217 5.42 -9.43 6.59
N THR A 218 6.43 -8.58 6.48
CA THR A 218 7.11 -8.32 5.20
C THR A 218 7.93 -9.51 4.73
N PHE A 219 8.64 -10.18 5.64
CA PHE A 219 9.41 -11.38 5.33
C PHE A 219 8.51 -12.53 4.86
N THR A 220 7.41 -12.79 5.57
CA THR A 220 6.47 -13.84 5.20
C THR A 220 5.87 -13.56 3.82
N LEU A 221 5.40 -12.34 3.58
CA LEU A 221 4.85 -11.96 2.29
C LEU A 221 5.90 -12.06 1.17
N SER A 222 7.13 -11.59 1.40
CA SER A 222 8.21 -11.70 0.42
C SER A 222 8.52 -13.16 0.06
N ARG A 223 8.50 -14.08 1.03
CA ARG A 223 8.70 -15.52 0.77
C ARG A 223 7.56 -16.12 -0.06
N VAL A 224 6.32 -15.74 0.23
CA VAL A 224 5.16 -16.17 -0.55
C VAL A 224 5.29 -15.66 -2.00
N MET A 225 5.63 -14.38 -2.19
CA MET A 225 5.81 -13.80 -3.53
C MET A 225 6.95 -14.47 -4.31
N TYR A 226 8.07 -14.72 -3.66
CA TYR A 226 9.21 -15.40 -4.28
C TYR A 226 8.86 -16.82 -4.74
N TYR A 227 8.05 -17.55 -3.95
CA TYR A 227 7.57 -18.88 -4.34
C TYR A 227 6.71 -18.83 -5.62
N PHE A 228 5.79 -17.85 -5.72
CA PHE A 228 4.98 -17.68 -6.93
C PHE A 228 5.81 -17.24 -8.14
N GLU A 229 6.77 -16.35 -7.95
CA GLU A 229 7.69 -15.92 -9.02
C GLU A 229 8.48 -17.11 -9.59
N GLY A 230 9.01 -17.98 -8.72
CA GLY A 230 9.73 -19.18 -9.14
C GLY A 230 8.89 -20.11 -10.01
N ARG A 231 7.60 -20.25 -9.70
CA ARG A 231 6.69 -21.07 -10.53
C ARG A 231 6.36 -20.47 -11.89
N MET A 232 6.30 -19.14 -11.98
CA MET A 232 6.04 -18.46 -13.27
C MET A 232 7.22 -18.55 -14.23
N LYS A 233 8.47 -18.57 -13.72
CA LYS A 233 9.68 -18.71 -14.54
C LYS A 233 9.91 -20.11 -15.11
N VAL A 234 9.37 -21.15 -14.50
CA VAL A 234 9.49 -22.56 -14.95
C VAL A 234 8.53 -22.89 -16.10
N SER A 235 7.63 -22.00 -16.45
CA SER A 235 6.59 -22.18 -17.50
C SER A 235 7.02 -21.61 -18.87
N ASP A 236 8.30 -21.39 -19.09
CA ASP A 236 8.87 -20.92 -20.39
C ASP A 236 9.50 -22.05 -21.18
#